data_6e30095ef0766c5ed1ba466a6483b70e
#
_entry.id   6e30095ef0766c5ed1ba466a6483b70e
#
_cell.length_a   1.000
_cell.length_b   1.000
_cell.length_c   1.000
_cell.angle_alpha   90.00
_cell.angle_beta   90.00
_cell.angle_gamma   90.00
#
_symmetry.space_group_name_H-M   'P 1'
#
loop_
_entity.id
_entity.type
_entity.pdbx_description
1 polymer ?
#
loop_
_entity_poly.entity_id
_entity_poly.type
_entity_poly.pdbx_seq_one_letter_code
_entity_poly.pdbx_strand_id
1 'polypeptide(L)'
;MEKRLRLGAAYHGNRMLRHAREDLLDMATHGMDLVVHMFSHTDWDRHKMVMKDMITMSEDMGLEAWVDNWGLAGPPGDKSHFLSYYPDSHIYYSNGDMDPVRVCLNSSDFRRFTKEWIDTVYEIGGRTIFWDEPQLPQKTMDGKTYYGCACPRCKKKFEELYGRPMPEVADAEAERFGTDSIIDYFREITAYSAAKGMKNVVCVMLGSYGMNLSVVDRICSLPYVDNIGSDPYWVYDKRDNPDLNVYEFVYQGAKKNIQIADGFHKEHNIWIQTFDNPRGQEEDIVVAAEAAYDAGARTIIAWGYYGSESNDYRAANPAVTWAKTCEAMQRIRNFERDRILAENRKKYMK
;
A
#
# COMPACT_ATOMS: atom_id res chain seq x y z
N MET A 1 -2.75 20.24 -14.66
CA MET A 1 -2.83 19.18 -15.69
C MET A 1 -3.96 18.24 -15.33
N GLU A 2 -4.76 17.84 -16.28
CA GLU A 2 -5.81 16.85 -16.06
C GLU A 2 -5.17 15.52 -15.67
N LYS A 3 -5.60 14.95 -14.53
CA LYS A 3 -5.04 13.67 -14.05
C LYS A 3 -5.54 12.53 -14.98
N ARG A 4 -4.64 11.79 -15.60
CA ARG A 4 -4.98 10.66 -16.46
C ARG A 4 -5.57 9.53 -15.60
N LEU A 5 -6.67 8.92 -16.06
CA LEU A 5 -7.22 7.71 -15.44
C LEU A 5 -6.24 6.54 -15.58
N ARG A 6 -5.92 5.89 -14.46
CA ARG A 6 -5.14 4.65 -14.35
C ARG A 6 -5.95 3.63 -13.57
N LEU A 7 -6.12 2.45 -14.12
CA LEU A 7 -6.82 1.33 -13.50
C LEU A 7 -5.87 0.14 -13.41
N GLY A 8 -5.85 -0.58 -12.29
CA GLY A 8 -4.90 -1.66 -12.12
C GLY A 8 -5.26 -2.67 -11.06
N ALA A 9 -4.37 -3.62 -10.85
CA ALA A 9 -4.47 -4.62 -9.78
C ALA A 9 -3.10 -4.95 -9.17
N ALA A 10 -3.11 -5.32 -7.88
CA ALA A 10 -1.97 -5.93 -7.22
C ALA A 10 -1.81 -7.37 -7.71
N TYR A 11 -0.57 -7.78 -7.97
CA TYR A 11 -0.25 -9.08 -8.48
C TYR A 11 0.61 -9.88 -7.50
N HIS A 12 -0.04 -10.75 -6.75
CA HIS A 12 0.57 -11.75 -5.86
C HIS A 12 0.88 -13.08 -6.56
N GLY A 13 0.66 -13.14 -7.87
CA GLY A 13 0.52 -14.36 -8.64
C GLY A 13 1.79 -15.14 -8.89
N ASN A 14 1.85 -15.76 -10.06
CA ASN A 14 2.88 -16.72 -10.41
C ASN A 14 4.28 -16.12 -10.53
N ARG A 15 5.29 -16.93 -10.21
CA ARG A 15 6.70 -16.71 -10.60
C ARG A 15 7.12 -17.58 -11.79
N MET A 16 6.18 -18.29 -12.40
CA MET A 16 6.37 -19.02 -13.66
C MET A 16 5.97 -18.11 -14.82
N LEU A 17 6.93 -17.61 -15.58
CA LEU A 17 6.72 -16.58 -16.60
C LEU A 17 5.60 -16.87 -17.61
N ARG A 18 5.42 -18.14 -18.00
CA ARG A 18 4.34 -18.51 -18.92
C ARG A 18 2.94 -18.26 -18.34
N HIS A 19 2.76 -18.45 -17.01
CA HIS A 19 1.49 -18.19 -16.32
C HIS A 19 1.36 -16.69 -16.00
N ALA A 20 2.43 -16.06 -15.52
CA ALA A 20 2.43 -14.63 -15.28
C ALA A 20 2.08 -13.84 -16.57
N ARG A 21 2.54 -14.32 -17.73
CA ARG A 21 2.21 -13.71 -19.03
C ARG A 21 0.71 -13.75 -19.32
N GLU A 22 0.06 -14.89 -19.07
CA GLU A 22 -1.40 -15.00 -19.28
C GLU A 22 -2.17 -14.12 -18.30
N ASP A 23 -1.75 -14.06 -17.04
CA ASP A 23 -2.37 -13.20 -16.02
C ASP A 23 -2.23 -11.70 -16.36
N LEU A 24 -1.04 -11.26 -16.80
CA LEU A 24 -0.81 -9.87 -17.22
C LEU A 24 -1.58 -9.51 -18.50
N LEU A 25 -1.68 -10.46 -19.44
CA LEU A 25 -2.48 -10.28 -20.66
C LEU A 25 -3.97 -10.18 -20.32
N ASP A 26 -4.45 -10.96 -19.37
CA ASP A 26 -5.81 -10.88 -18.87
C ASP A 26 -6.12 -9.50 -18.27
N MET A 27 -5.24 -8.95 -17.42
CA MET A 27 -5.37 -7.58 -16.90
C MET A 27 -5.42 -6.54 -18.03
N ALA A 28 -4.48 -6.60 -18.98
CA ALA A 28 -4.40 -5.65 -20.07
C ALA A 28 -5.63 -5.70 -20.99
N THR A 29 -6.14 -6.90 -21.31
CA THR A 29 -7.32 -7.07 -22.16
C THR A 29 -8.62 -6.62 -21.51
N HIS A 30 -8.67 -6.60 -20.15
CA HIS A 30 -9.77 -6.04 -19.38
C HIS A 30 -9.63 -4.52 -19.10
N GLY A 31 -8.70 -3.86 -19.80
CA GLY A 31 -8.58 -2.40 -19.78
C GLY A 31 -7.81 -1.85 -18.58
N MET A 32 -7.01 -2.64 -17.91
CA MET A 32 -6.06 -2.15 -16.93
C MET A 32 -4.81 -1.60 -17.63
N ASP A 33 -4.18 -0.61 -17.02
CA ASP A 33 -2.95 0.04 -17.48
C ASP A 33 -1.91 0.20 -16.37
N LEU A 34 -2.13 -0.50 -15.24
CA LEU A 34 -1.25 -0.52 -14.09
C LEU A 34 -1.25 -1.91 -13.45
N VAL A 35 -0.08 -2.39 -13.05
CA VAL A 35 0.10 -3.57 -12.20
C VAL A 35 1.04 -3.25 -11.05
N VAL A 36 0.73 -3.73 -9.85
CA VAL A 36 1.60 -3.60 -8.68
C VAL A 36 2.16 -4.97 -8.32
N HIS A 37 3.44 -5.17 -8.59
CA HIS A 37 4.13 -6.45 -8.35
C HIS A 37 4.64 -6.52 -6.91
N MET A 38 4.26 -7.56 -6.18
CA MET A 38 4.87 -7.89 -4.89
C MET A 38 6.30 -8.36 -5.10
N PHE A 39 7.27 -7.74 -4.43
CA PHE A 39 8.68 -8.12 -4.48
C PHE A 39 9.25 -8.31 -3.08
N SER A 40 8.89 -9.44 -2.48
CA SER A 40 9.26 -9.83 -1.13
C SER A 40 10.75 -10.15 -0.99
N HIS A 41 11.23 -10.35 0.24
CA HIS A 41 12.60 -10.83 0.51
C HIS A 41 12.86 -12.19 -0.17
N THR A 42 11.88 -13.08 -0.21
CA THR A 42 12.00 -14.36 -0.93
C THR A 42 12.13 -14.16 -2.43
N ASP A 43 11.39 -13.20 -3.00
CA ASP A 43 11.50 -12.85 -4.42
C ASP A 43 12.87 -12.24 -4.72
N TRP A 44 13.38 -11.40 -3.84
CA TRP A 44 14.71 -10.81 -3.99
C TRP A 44 15.81 -11.87 -4.02
N ASP A 45 15.73 -12.88 -3.15
CA ASP A 45 16.71 -13.96 -3.10
C ASP A 45 16.64 -14.92 -4.29
N ARG A 46 15.42 -15.25 -4.74
CA ARG A 46 15.20 -16.39 -5.64
C ARG A 46 14.63 -16.01 -7.00
N HIS A 47 13.93 -14.89 -7.12
CA HIS A 47 13.12 -14.57 -8.30
C HIS A 47 13.49 -13.20 -8.92
N LYS A 48 14.66 -12.63 -8.59
CA LYS A 48 15.11 -11.34 -9.10
C LYS A 48 15.02 -11.23 -10.63
N MET A 49 15.56 -12.22 -11.34
CA MET A 49 15.51 -12.21 -12.81
C MET A 49 14.11 -12.46 -13.36
N VAL A 50 13.32 -13.29 -12.68
CA VAL A 50 11.91 -13.50 -13.03
C VAL A 50 11.13 -12.19 -12.89
N MET A 51 11.35 -11.44 -11.81
CA MET A 51 10.72 -10.13 -11.61
C MET A 51 11.13 -9.12 -12.69
N LYS A 52 12.41 -9.11 -13.08
CA LYS A 52 12.86 -8.28 -14.22
C LYS A 52 12.06 -8.58 -15.49
N ASP A 53 11.92 -9.87 -15.82
CA ASP A 53 11.18 -10.29 -17.02
C ASP A 53 9.69 -9.93 -16.88
N MET A 54 9.10 -10.05 -15.68
CA MET A 54 7.70 -9.67 -15.41
C MET A 54 7.49 -8.15 -15.57
N ILE A 55 8.37 -7.32 -15.05
CA ILE A 55 8.31 -5.86 -15.22
C ILE A 55 8.38 -5.51 -16.71
N THR A 56 9.36 -6.05 -17.43
CA THR A 56 9.51 -5.82 -18.89
C THR A 56 8.25 -6.25 -19.63
N MET A 57 7.72 -7.43 -19.32
CA MET A 57 6.51 -7.98 -19.94
C MET A 57 5.27 -7.12 -19.66
N SER A 58 5.16 -6.57 -18.45
CA SER A 58 4.07 -5.65 -18.10
C SER A 58 4.13 -4.37 -18.93
N GLU A 59 5.31 -3.76 -19.05
CA GLU A 59 5.53 -2.56 -19.85
C GLU A 59 5.27 -2.80 -21.34
N ASP A 60 5.71 -3.95 -21.88
CA ASP A 60 5.46 -4.35 -23.27
C ASP A 60 3.96 -4.53 -23.58
N MET A 61 3.15 -4.89 -22.57
CA MET A 61 1.70 -5.00 -22.66
C MET A 61 0.97 -3.66 -22.38
N GLY A 62 1.70 -2.58 -22.08
CA GLY A 62 1.14 -1.27 -21.78
C GLY A 62 0.69 -1.10 -20.32
N LEU A 63 1.11 -1.99 -19.42
CA LEU A 63 0.87 -1.90 -17.99
C LEU A 63 2.04 -1.16 -17.32
N GLU A 64 1.78 -0.01 -16.71
CA GLU A 64 2.76 0.64 -15.82
C GLU A 64 3.07 -0.29 -14.65
N ALA A 65 4.34 -0.60 -14.40
CA ALA A 65 4.73 -1.53 -13.34
C ALA A 65 5.18 -0.76 -12.09
N TRP A 66 4.46 -0.94 -10.98
CA TRP A 66 4.91 -0.55 -9.64
C TRP A 66 5.45 -1.77 -8.91
N VAL A 67 6.36 -1.55 -7.96
CA VAL A 67 6.97 -2.61 -7.16
C VAL A 67 6.68 -2.34 -5.69
N ASP A 68 6.05 -3.30 -5.04
CA ASP A 68 5.62 -3.24 -3.65
C ASP A 68 6.63 -3.94 -2.72
N ASN A 69 6.88 -3.33 -1.58
CA ASN A 69 7.79 -3.84 -0.55
C ASN A 69 7.17 -4.91 0.37
N TRP A 70 5.98 -5.40 0.08
CA TRP A 70 5.31 -6.41 0.88
C TRP A 70 6.19 -7.65 1.09
N GLY A 71 6.34 -8.11 2.36
CA GLY A 71 7.21 -9.24 2.68
C GLY A 71 8.67 -8.91 2.97
N LEU A 72 9.01 -7.64 3.34
CA LEU A 72 10.35 -7.22 3.75
C LEU A 72 10.56 -7.11 5.27
N ALA A 73 9.61 -7.51 6.12
CA ALA A 73 9.58 -7.28 7.56
C ALA A 73 9.40 -5.80 8.00
N GLY A 74 9.46 -4.85 7.09
CA GLY A 74 9.14 -3.43 7.31
C GLY A 74 7.64 -3.17 7.25
N PRO A 75 7.20 -1.91 7.22
CA PRO A 75 5.78 -1.65 7.10
C PRO A 75 5.15 -2.32 5.86
N PRO A 76 4.02 -2.98 6.01
CA PRO A 76 3.20 -3.18 7.21
C PRO A 76 3.73 -4.25 8.18
N GLY A 77 4.85 -4.90 7.90
CA GLY A 77 5.48 -5.85 8.79
C GLY A 77 5.17 -7.31 8.46
N ASP A 78 5.18 -7.65 7.22
CA ASP A 78 4.96 -9.02 6.78
C ASP A 78 6.22 -9.89 6.88
N LYS A 79 6.01 -11.21 6.83
CA LYS A 79 7.06 -12.20 7.10
C LYS A 79 8.25 -12.06 6.15
N SER A 80 9.44 -11.99 6.74
CA SER A 80 10.72 -11.95 6.04
C SER A 80 11.75 -12.76 6.85
N HIS A 81 12.68 -13.41 6.19
CA HIS A 81 13.79 -14.08 6.88
C HIS A 81 14.93 -13.12 7.27
N PHE A 82 14.80 -11.81 7.02
CA PHE A 82 15.76 -10.80 7.46
C PHE A 82 16.09 -10.92 8.95
N LEU A 83 15.05 -11.07 9.79
CA LEU A 83 15.20 -11.16 11.24
C LEU A 83 15.94 -12.42 11.72
N SER A 84 16.03 -13.46 10.90
CA SER A 84 16.86 -14.64 11.19
C SER A 84 18.37 -14.34 11.09
N TYR A 85 18.76 -13.40 10.23
CA TYR A 85 20.15 -12.94 10.11
C TYR A 85 20.47 -11.79 11.05
N TYR A 86 19.47 -10.96 11.39
CA TYR A 86 19.61 -9.75 12.20
C TYR A 86 18.64 -9.75 13.39
N PRO A 87 18.79 -10.68 14.35
CA PRO A 87 17.82 -10.86 15.46
C PRO A 87 17.70 -9.61 16.35
N ASP A 88 18.75 -8.79 16.46
CA ASP A 88 18.71 -7.53 17.22
C ASP A 88 17.84 -6.45 16.57
N SER A 89 17.30 -6.73 15.38
CA SER A 89 16.44 -5.80 14.64
C SER A 89 14.95 -6.02 14.89
N HIS A 90 14.55 -7.01 15.69
CA HIS A 90 13.14 -7.20 16.05
C HIS A 90 12.55 -5.96 16.74
N ILE A 91 11.25 -5.71 16.45
CA ILE A 91 10.44 -4.85 17.32
C ILE A 91 10.25 -5.55 18.66
N TYR A 92 10.30 -4.76 19.74
CA TYR A 92 9.82 -5.16 21.04
C TYR A 92 8.67 -4.23 21.44
N TYR A 93 7.61 -4.80 21.98
CA TYR A 93 6.56 -4.02 22.61
C TYR A 93 7.05 -3.42 23.93
N SER A 94 6.39 -2.39 24.42
CA SER A 94 6.79 -1.68 25.64
C SER A 94 6.74 -2.57 26.92
N ASN A 95 5.95 -3.65 26.90
CA ASN A 95 5.94 -4.69 27.96
C ASN A 95 7.11 -5.68 27.88
N GLY A 96 7.97 -5.59 26.89
CA GLY A 96 9.11 -6.48 26.69
C GLY A 96 8.86 -7.68 25.76
N ASP A 97 7.65 -7.92 25.29
CA ASP A 97 7.36 -8.96 24.33
C ASP A 97 8.02 -8.64 22.97
N MET A 98 8.61 -9.65 22.35
CA MET A 98 9.19 -9.51 21.02
C MET A 98 8.12 -9.76 19.94
N ASP A 99 8.09 -8.91 18.90
CA ASP A 99 7.34 -9.17 17.69
C ASP A 99 8.14 -10.13 16.78
N PRO A 100 7.59 -11.29 16.40
CA PRO A 100 8.34 -12.30 15.67
C PRO A 100 8.57 -11.96 14.19
N VAL A 101 7.83 -11.00 13.62
CA VAL A 101 7.82 -10.73 12.17
C VAL A 101 8.18 -9.31 11.79
N ARG A 102 8.07 -8.34 12.73
CA ARG A 102 8.27 -6.93 12.42
C ARG A 102 9.63 -6.41 12.84
N VAL A 103 10.19 -5.54 12.01
CA VAL A 103 11.53 -4.96 12.17
C VAL A 103 11.48 -3.55 12.74
N CYS A 104 12.44 -3.22 13.59
CA CYS A 104 12.66 -1.88 14.11
C CYS A 104 13.16 -0.92 13.02
N LEU A 105 12.41 0.14 12.72
CA LEU A 105 12.77 1.15 11.72
C LEU A 105 14.02 1.98 12.11
N ASN A 106 14.44 1.95 13.38
CA ASN A 106 15.70 2.51 13.84
C ASN A 106 16.89 1.55 13.70
N SER A 107 16.70 0.34 13.12
CA SER A 107 17.80 -0.58 12.82
C SER A 107 18.62 -0.09 11.63
N SER A 108 19.91 0.13 11.83
CA SER A 108 20.85 0.47 10.74
C SER A 108 20.97 -0.65 9.72
N ASP A 109 20.90 -1.92 10.18
CA ASP A 109 20.95 -3.09 9.29
C ASP A 109 19.73 -3.15 8.39
N PHE A 110 18.54 -2.86 8.94
CA PHE A 110 17.32 -2.84 8.14
C PHE A 110 17.32 -1.67 7.13
N ARG A 111 17.78 -0.50 7.52
CA ARG A 111 17.90 0.65 6.61
C ARG A 111 18.88 0.36 5.47
N ARG A 112 20.00 -0.31 5.75
CA ARG A 112 20.93 -0.78 4.72
C ARG A 112 20.26 -1.79 3.79
N PHE A 113 19.62 -2.82 4.35
CA PHE A 113 18.88 -3.84 3.60
C PHE A 113 17.81 -3.22 2.69
N THR A 114 17.04 -2.25 3.18
CA THR A 114 16.03 -1.54 2.35
C THR A 114 16.68 -0.81 1.18
N LYS A 115 17.84 -0.18 1.37
CA LYS A 115 18.56 0.49 0.28
C LYS A 115 19.09 -0.51 -0.75
N GLU A 116 19.61 -1.65 -0.33
CA GLU A 116 20.05 -2.73 -1.22
C GLU A 116 18.87 -3.31 -2.02
N TRP A 117 17.68 -3.40 -1.37
CA TRP A 117 16.45 -3.77 -2.06
C TRP A 117 16.04 -2.71 -3.10
N ILE A 118 16.08 -1.43 -2.77
CA ILE A 118 15.82 -0.31 -3.71
C ILE A 118 16.78 -0.38 -4.90
N ASP A 119 18.08 -0.63 -4.66
CA ASP A 119 19.07 -0.81 -5.72
C ASP A 119 18.67 -1.93 -6.67
N THR A 120 18.25 -3.06 -6.11
CA THR A 120 17.79 -4.20 -6.89
C THR A 120 16.52 -3.88 -7.69
N VAL A 121 15.53 -3.21 -7.09
CA VAL A 121 14.32 -2.78 -7.81
C VAL A 121 14.69 -1.90 -9.01
N TYR A 122 15.61 -0.97 -8.83
CA TYR A 122 16.09 -0.12 -9.92
C TYR A 122 16.79 -0.94 -11.02
N GLU A 123 17.68 -1.87 -10.65
CA GLU A 123 18.44 -2.74 -11.57
C GLU A 123 17.56 -3.65 -12.41
N ILE A 124 16.46 -4.16 -11.84
CA ILE A 124 15.51 -5.02 -12.56
C ILE A 124 14.47 -4.24 -13.37
N GLY A 125 14.57 -2.92 -13.45
CA GLY A 125 13.69 -2.09 -14.28
C GLY A 125 12.58 -1.35 -13.53
N GLY A 126 12.36 -1.59 -12.23
CA GLY A 126 11.37 -0.86 -11.43
C GLY A 126 11.67 0.64 -11.39
N ARG A 127 10.64 1.47 -11.54
CA ARG A 127 10.77 2.94 -11.53
C ARG A 127 9.81 3.60 -10.55
N THR A 128 8.85 2.85 -10.03
CA THR A 128 7.90 3.30 -9.00
C THR A 128 7.87 2.27 -7.89
N ILE A 129 8.16 2.71 -6.65
CA ILE A 129 8.05 1.87 -5.46
C ILE A 129 6.75 2.23 -4.75
N PHE A 130 5.97 1.21 -4.42
CA PHE A 130 4.82 1.31 -3.54
C PHE A 130 5.24 0.88 -2.13
N TRP A 131 5.05 1.78 -1.18
CA TRP A 131 5.32 1.59 0.25
C TRP A 131 4.00 1.38 0.96
N ASP A 132 3.81 0.19 1.49
CA ASP A 132 2.57 -0.21 2.11
C ASP A 132 2.51 0.22 3.59
N GLU A 133 1.38 0.72 4.03
CA GLU A 133 0.91 1.01 5.39
C GLU A 133 2.00 1.35 6.43
N PRO A 134 2.65 2.53 6.40
CA PRO A 134 3.74 2.89 7.31
C PRO A 134 3.25 3.10 8.75
N GLN A 135 3.19 2.03 9.53
CA GLN A 135 2.72 2.04 10.91
C GLN A 135 3.64 1.25 11.85
N LEU A 136 3.54 1.52 13.15
CA LEU A 136 4.15 0.71 14.19
C LEU A 136 3.08 -0.14 14.89
N PRO A 137 3.40 -1.38 15.29
CA PRO A 137 2.42 -2.27 15.88
C PRO A 137 2.01 -1.85 17.28
N GLN A 138 0.77 -2.17 17.62
CA GLN A 138 0.24 -2.11 18.96
C GLN A 138 -0.31 -3.49 19.37
N LYS A 139 -0.29 -3.79 20.66
CA LYS A 139 -0.79 -5.03 21.25
C LYS A 139 -1.59 -4.73 22.49
N THR A 140 -2.87 -5.08 22.51
CA THR A 140 -3.71 -4.92 23.69
C THR A 140 -3.81 -6.23 24.45
N MET A 141 -3.46 -6.21 25.75
CA MET A 141 -3.55 -7.32 26.68
C MET A 141 -4.01 -6.79 28.06
N ASP A 142 -4.92 -7.52 28.70
CA ASP A 142 -5.45 -7.17 30.05
C ASP A 142 -5.92 -5.71 30.19
N GLY A 143 -6.53 -5.19 29.13
CA GLY A 143 -7.04 -3.80 29.10
C GLY A 143 -5.97 -2.72 28.94
N LYS A 144 -4.70 -3.09 28.74
CA LYS A 144 -3.60 -2.16 28.46
C LYS A 144 -3.14 -2.31 27.00
N THR A 145 -2.80 -1.18 26.37
CA THR A 145 -2.21 -1.17 25.02
C THR A 145 -0.71 -0.92 25.12
N TYR A 146 0.06 -1.90 24.64
CA TYR A 146 1.51 -1.84 24.52
C TYR A 146 1.89 -1.50 23.09
N TYR A 147 2.89 -0.66 22.90
CA TYR A 147 3.31 -0.13 21.60
C TYR A 147 4.72 -0.63 21.21
N GLY A 148 4.96 -0.76 19.93
CA GLY A 148 6.31 -0.96 19.34
C GLY A 148 6.81 0.36 18.72
N CYS A 149 8.11 0.64 18.64
CA CYS A 149 9.21 -0.19 19.06
C CYS A 149 9.85 0.28 20.36
N ALA A 150 9.95 -0.61 21.33
CA ALA A 150 10.64 -0.40 22.60
C ALA A 150 11.84 -1.36 22.76
N CYS A 151 12.54 -1.70 21.65
CA CYS A 151 13.77 -2.50 21.70
C CYS A 151 14.90 -1.73 22.42
N PRO A 152 15.99 -2.40 22.83
CA PRO A 152 17.10 -1.73 23.56
C PRO A 152 17.63 -0.48 22.86
N ARG A 153 17.73 -0.50 21.51
CA ARG A 153 18.14 0.65 20.70
C ARG A 153 17.15 1.82 20.81
N CYS A 154 15.86 1.53 20.71
CA CYS A 154 14.82 2.55 20.82
C CYS A 154 14.73 3.13 22.23
N LYS A 155 14.83 2.30 23.27
CA LYS A 155 14.87 2.76 24.67
C LYS A 155 16.05 3.70 24.91
N LYS A 156 17.24 3.34 24.44
CA LYS A 156 18.43 4.21 24.54
C LYS A 156 18.22 5.53 23.80
N LYS A 157 17.76 5.50 22.55
CA LYS A 157 17.50 6.73 21.76
C LYS A 157 16.42 7.60 22.42
N PHE A 158 15.40 7.01 23.00
CA PHE A 158 14.35 7.74 23.74
C PHE A 158 14.93 8.44 24.97
N GLU A 159 15.73 7.73 25.78
CA GLU A 159 16.37 8.29 26.97
C GLU A 159 17.32 9.44 26.62
N GLU A 160 18.09 9.32 25.54
CA GLU A 160 18.96 10.39 25.03
C GLU A 160 18.16 11.63 24.60
N LEU A 161 16.95 11.47 24.05
CA LEU A 161 16.11 12.57 23.56
C LEU A 161 15.31 13.27 24.67
N TYR A 162 14.79 12.49 25.63
CA TYR A 162 13.82 12.97 26.60
C TYR A 162 14.36 12.98 28.06
N GLY A 163 15.57 12.47 28.30
CA GLY A 163 16.21 12.46 29.64
C GLY A 163 15.55 11.53 30.65
N ARG A 164 14.73 10.57 30.19
CA ARG A 164 13.99 9.63 31.04
C ARG A 164 13.78 8.29 30.37
N PRO A 165 13.53 7.20 31.13
CA PRO A 165 13.19 5.91 30.54
C PRO A 165 11.90 5.96 29.69
N MET A 166 11.85 5.14 28.66
CA MET A 166 10.67 4.95 27.82
C MET A 166 9.54 4.31 28.65
N PRO A 167 8.32 4.89 28.66
CA PRO A 167 7.22 4.39 29.48
C PRO A 167 6.63 3.07 28.95
N GLU A 168 6.00 2.28 29.85
CA GLU A 168 5.29 1.04 29.45
C GLU A 168 4.00 1.33 28.69
N VAL A 169 3.23 2.34 29.12
CA VAL A 169 2.03 2.82 28.42
C VAL A 169 2.41 4.10 27.67
N ALA A 170 2.01 4.21 26.43
CA ALA A 170 2.35 5.36 25.60
C ALA A 170 1.84 6.67 26.21
N ASP A 171 2.71 7.64 26.28
CA ASP A 171 2.41 9.06 26.52
C ASP A 171 2.76 9.87 25.26
N ALA A 172 2.51 11.15 25.29
CA ALA A 172 2.72 12.05 24.14
C ALA A 172 4.17 12.03 23.60
N GLU A 173 5.18 11.80 24.47
CA GLU A 173 6.58 11.71 24.01
C GLU A 173 6.87 10.36 23.37
N ALA A 174 6.30 9.26 23.87
CA ALA A 174 6.43 7.94 23.28
C ALA A 174 5.72 7.87 21.91
N GLU A 175 4.53 8.46 21.79
CA GLU A 175 3.81 8.57 20.51
C GLU A 175 4.59 9.42 19.50
N ARG A 176 5.15 10.54 19.93
CA ARG A 176 6.02 11.39 19.09
C ARG A 176 7.26 10.63 18.64
N PHE A 177 7.92 9.90 19.54
CA PHE A 177 9.10 9.09 19.20
C PHE A 177 8.78 8.02 18.15
N GLY A 178 7.65 7.33 18.30
CA GLY A 178 7.17 6.37 17.30
C GLY A 178 6.96 7.02 15.94
N THR A 179 6.22 8.13 15.91
CA THR A 179 5.98 8.92 14.70
C THR A 179 7.29 9.41 14.08
N ASP A 180 8.21 9.98 14.85
CA ASP A 180 9.50 10.46 14.37
C ASP A 180 10.33 9.32 13.77
N SER A 181 10.25 8.11 14.34
CA SER A 181 10.95 6.93 13.82
C SER A 181 10.43 6.51 12.44
N ILE A 182 9.10 6.55 12.22
CA ILE A 182 8.49 6.31 10.90
C ILE A 182 8.95 7.37 9.90
N ILE A 183 8.82 8.65 10.26
CA ILE A 183 9.15 9.77 9.38
C ILE A 183 10.62 9.79 9.01
N ASP A 184 11.53 9.53 9.96
CA ASP A 184 12.96 9.47 9.69
C ASP A 184 13.32 8.33 8.74
N TYR A 185 12.69 7.17 8.91
CA TYR A 185 12.87 6.04 7.99
C TYR A 185 12.39 6.41 6.58
N PHE A 186 11.16 6.88 6.43
CA PHE A 186 10.60 7.23 5.12
C PHE A 186 11.34 8.39 4.45
N ARG A 187 11.78 9.40 5.21
CA ARG A 187 12.62 10.47 4.68
C ARG A 187 13.90 9.93 4.04
N GLU A 188 14.55 8.98 4.71
CA GLU A 188 15.80 8.39 4.23
C GLU A 188 15.59 7.52 2.99
N ILE A 189 14.64 6.58 3.01
CA ILE A 189 14.45 5.63 1.90
C ILE A 189 13.85 6.28 0.66
N THR A 190 12.91 7.24 0.82
CA THR A 190 12.32 7.96 -0.31
C THR A 190 13.32 8.92 -0.97
N ALA A 191 14.20 9.55 -0.18
CA ALA A 191 15.30 10.35 -0.73
C ALA A 191 16.29 9.46 -1.50
N TYR A 192 16.59 8.27 -0.99
CA TYR A 192 17.51 7.32 -1.63
C TYR A 192 16.97 6.82 -2.98
N SER A 193 15.70 6.42 -3.05
CA SER A 193 15.06 6.00 -4.29
C SER A 193 14.91 7.16 -5.29
N ALA A 194 14.52 8.35 -4.82
CA ALA A 194 14.39 9.54 -5.66
C ALA A 194 15.73 9.98 -6.28
N ALA A 195 16.86 9.81 -5.58
CA ALA A 195 18.19 10.07 -6.13
C ALA A 195 18.55 9.17 -7.34
N LYS A 196 17.84 8.05 -7.50
CA LYS A 196 17.92 7.16 -8.67
C LYS A 196 16.88 7.49 -9.76
N GLY A 197 16.08 8.55 -9.56
CA GLY A 197 14.99 8.91 -10.47
C GLY A 197 13.73 8.05 -10.33
N MET A 198 13.58 7.33 -9.22
CA MET A 198 12.39 6.52 -8.94
C MET A 198 11.31 7.35 -8.23
N LYS A 199 10.05 7.00 -8.47
CA LYS A 199 8.89 7.56 -7.76
C LYS A 199 8.56 6.75 -6.50
N ASN A 200 8.00 7.42 -5.51
CA ASN A 200 7.54 6.83 -4.27
C ASN A 200 6.03 7.05 -4.10
N VAL A 201 5.31 5.95 -4.01
CA VAL A 201 3.88 5.90 -3.67
C VAL A 201 3.77 5.38 -2.25
N VAL A 202 3.01 6.03 -1.39
CA VAL A 202 2.80 5.58 -0.01
C VAL A 202 1.31 5.36 0.21
N CYS A 203 0.92 4.17 0.65
CA CYS A 203 -0.45 3.89 1.08
C CYS A 203 -0.61 4.21 2.56
N VAL A 204 -1.65 4.96 2.93
CA VAL A 204 -1.96 5.32 4.31
C VAL A 204 -3.35 4.84 4.70
N MET A 205 -3.50 4.25 5.86
CA MET A 205 -4.78 3.82 6.39
C MET A 205 -5.56 5.02 6.97
N LEU A 206 -6.70 5.35 6.37
CA LEU A 206 -7.55 6.47 6.79
C LEU A 206 -8.89 6.05 7.40
N GLY A 207 -9.16 4.76 7.48
CA GLY A 207 -10.39 4.16 8.00
C GLY A 207 -10.46 4.04 9.52
N SER A 208 -11.37 3.19 10.02
CA SER A 208 -11.59 2.90 11.45
C SER A 208 -10.37 2.30 12.15
N TYR A 209 -9.54 1.56 11.42
CA TYR A 209 -8.22 1.08 11.88
C TYR A 209 -7.08 2.03 11.52
N GLY A 210 -7.43 3.28 11.23
CA GLY A 210 -6.57 4.26 10.59
C GLY A 210 -5.39 4.73 11.42
N MET A 211 -4.37 5.18 10.71
CA MET A 211 -3.20 5.83 11.27
C MET A 211 -3.58 7.16 11.93
N ASN A 212 -2.81 7.57 12.93
CA ASN A 212 -2.92 8.91 13.47
C ASN A 212 -2.70 9.95 12.34
N LEU A 213 -3.64 10.90 12.19
CA LEU A 213 -3.58 11.91 11.13
C LEU A 213 -2.29 12.72 11.15
N SER A 214 -1.68 12.92 12.32
CA SER A 214 -0.38 13.61 12.42
C SER A 214 0.75 12.83 11.72
N VAL A 215 0.70 11.50 11.71
CA VAL A 215 1.65 10.64 10.96
C VAL A 215 1.39 10.78 9.46
N VAL A 216 0.12 10.73 9.05
CA VAL A 216 -0.29 10.86 7.65
C VAL A 216 0.19 12.20 7.09
N ASP A 217 -0.12 13.33 7.73
CA ASP A 217 0.28 14.66 7.27
C ASP A 217 1.80 14.78 7.13
N ARG A 218 2.55 14.21 8.08
CA ARG A 218 4.02 14.26 8.07
C ARG A 218 4.62 13.39 6.97
N ILE A 219 4.05 12.23 6.67
CA ILE A 219 4.46 11.40 5.52
C ILE A 219 4.16 12.15 4.21
N CYS A 220 2.94 12.68 4.07
CA CYS A 220 2.52 13.43 2.91
C CYS A 220 3.38 14.69 2.66
N SER A 221 3.93 15.30 3.72
CA SER A 221 4.81 16.45 3.60
C SER A 221 6.24 16.11 3.13
N LEU A 222 6.64 14.84 3.08
CA LEU A 222 7.97 14.46 2.64
C LEU A 222 8.19 14.82 1.16
N PRO A 223 9.32 15.44 0.81
CA PRO A 223 9.53 16.00 -0.53
C PRO A 223 9.58 14.95 -1.64
N TYR A 224 9.97 13.74 -1.31
CA TYR A 224 10.16 12.64 -2.28
C TYR A 224 9.05 11.57 -2.21
N VAL A 225 7.95 11.85 -1.57
CA VAL A 225 6.70 11.11 -1.73
C VAL A 225 5.93 11.75 -2.87
N ASP A 226 5.63 11.00 -3.92
CA ASP A 226 5.04 11.52 -5.16
C ASP A 226 3.52 11.32 -5.20
N ASN A 227 3.05 10.23 -4.59
CA ASN A 227 1.66 9.80 -4.65
C ASN A 227 1.22 9.24 -3.29
N ILE A 228 0.01 9.60 -2.87
CA ILE A 228 -0.60 9.17 -1.61
C ILE A 228 -1.78 8.26 -1.92
N GLY A 229 -1.69 7.02 -1.47
CA GLY A 229 -2.78 6.05 -1.54
C GLY A 229 -3.55 5.92 -0.25
N SER A 230 -4.76 5.40 -0.34
CA SER A 230 -5.49 4.84 0.80
C SER A 230 -6.38 3.68 0.36
N ASP A 231 -6.75 2.86 1.32
CA ASP A 231 -7.40 1.58 1.17
C ASP A 231 -8.66 1.50 2.04
N PRO A 232 -9.74 2.17 1.65
CA PRO A 232 -11.01 2.12 2.37
C PRO A 232 -11.67 0.75 2.23
N TYR A 233 -11.06 -0.28 2.85
CA TYR A 233 -11.53 -1.66 2.84
C TYR A 233 -12.74 -1.82 3.74
N TRP A 234 -13.87 -2.24 3.14
CA TRP A 234 -15.17 -2.24 3.81
C TRP A 234 -15.58 -3.61 4.41
N VAL A 235 -14.95 -4.70 3.98
CA VAL A 235 -15.41 -6.05 4.35
C VAL A 235 -15.39 -6.27 5.86
N TYR A 236 -14.37 -5.78 6.55
CA TYR A 236 -14.26 -5.95 8.01
C TYR A 236 -15.28 -5.08 8.74
N ASP A 237 -15.41 -3.80 8.36
CA ASP A 237 -16.41 -2.90 8.95
C ASP A 237 -17.83 -3.42 8.68
N LYS A 238 -18.09 -4.02 7.52
CA LYS A 238 -19.39 -4.61 7.17
C LYS A 238 -19.70 -5.88 7.95
N ARG A 239 -18.68 -6.64 8.41
CA ARG A 239 -18.90 -7.77 9.33
C ARG A 239 -19.45 -7.30 10.68
N ASP A 240 -18.95 -6.17 11.19
CA ASP A 240 -19.38 -5.59 12.45
C ASP A 240 -20.67 -4.78 12.29
N ASN A 241 -20.91 -4.20 11.12
CA ASN A 241 -22.13 -3.47 10.75
C ASN A 241 -22.66 -3.93 9.38
N PRO A 242 -23.56 -4.96 9.35
CA PRO A 242 -24.08 -5.51 8.09
C PRO A 242 -24.83 -4.51 7.20
N ASP A 243 -25.36 -3.42 7.78
CA ASP A 243 -26.07 -2.35 7.07
C ASP A 243 -25.14 -1.26 6.53
N LEU A 244 -23.81 -1.45 6.60
CA LEU A 244 -22.83 -0.51 6.10
C LEU A 244 -23.09 -0.16 4.62
N ASN A 245 -23.26 1.12 4.34
CA ASN A 245 -23.35 1.61 2.98
C ASN A 245 -21.94 1.66 2.37
N VAL A 246 -21.60 0.68 1.55
CA VAL A 246 -20.26 0.53 0.93
C VAL A 246 -19.92 1.74 0.04
N TYR A 247 -20.90 2.26 -0.73
CA TYR A 247 -20.67 3.45 -1.55
C TYR A 247 -20.22 4.63 -0.70
N GLU A 248 -20.98 4.96 0.33
CA GLU A 248 -20.68 6.11 1.18
C GLU A 248 -19.35 5.94 1.93
N PHE A 249 -19.08 4.74 2.44
CA PHE A 249 -17.84 4.41 3.14
C PHE A 249 -16.62 4.66 2.24
N VAL A 250 -16.62 4.10 1.04
CA VAL A 250 -15.50 4.24 0.10
C VAL A 250 -15.41 5.66 -0.46
N TYR A 251 -16.57 6.30 -0.77
CA TYR A 251 -16.61 7.68 -1.25
C TYR A 251 -15.96 8.64 -0.24
N GLN A 252 -16.30 8.54 1.04
CA GLN A 252 -15.74 9.42 2.07
C GLN A 252 -14.26 9.14 2.32
N GLY A 253 -13.84 7.86 2.35
CA GLY A 253 -12.43 7.47 2.45
C GLY A 253 -11.60 8.00 1.29
N ALA A 254 -12.06 7.80 0.06
CA ALA A 254 -11.41 8.29 -1.14
C ALA A 254 -11.34 9.83 -1.17
N LYS A 255 -12.45 10.51 -0.85
CA LYS A 255 -12.52 11.97 -0.80
C LYS A 255 -11.53 12.56 0.21
N LYS A 256 -11.44 11.96 1.40
CA LYS A 256 -10.48 12.36 2.43
C LYS A 256 -9.04 12.22 1.95
N ASN A 257 -8.69 11.08 1.33
CA ASN A 257 -7.35 10.86 0.77
C ASN A 257 -7.00 11.88 -0.31
N ILE A 258 -7.93 12.14 -1.24
CA ILE A 258 -7.75 13.12 -2.32
C ILE A 258 -7.53 14.53 -1.75
N GLN A 259 -8.30 14.94 -0.75
CA GLN A 259 -8.13 16.24 -0.09
C GLN A 259 -6.76 16.38 0.56
N ILE A 260 -6.28 15.33 1.23
CA ILE A 260 -4.93 15.31 1.83
C ILE A 260 -3.87 15.43 0.73
N ALA A 261 -3.93 14.57 -0.29
CA ALA A 261 -2.96 14.57 -1.38
C ALA A 261 -2.92 15.91 -2.12
N ASP A 262 -4.06 16.49 -2.44
CA ASP A 262 -4.17 17.80 -3.09
C ASP A 262 -3.61 18.93 -2.21
N GLY A 263 -3.81 18.86 -0.88
CA GLY A 263 -3.25 19.81 0.09
C GLY A 263 -1.72 19.83 0.09
N PHE A 264 -1.09 18.72 -0.23
CA PHE A 264 0.37 18.58 -0.37
C PHE A 264 0.85 18.58 -1.83
N HIS A 265 -0.03 18.85 -2.80
CA HIS A 265 0.28 18.85 -4.23
C HIS A 265 0.84 17.51 -4.74
N LYS A 266 0.30 16.39 -4.24
CA LYS A 266 0.69 15.02 -4.60
C LYS A 266 -0.35 14.39 -5.54
N GLU A 267 0.09 13.36 -6.29
CA GLU A 267 -0.84 12.44 -6.92
C GLU A 267 -1.57 11.61 -5.85
N HIS A 268 -2.67 10.94 -6.24
CA HIS A 268 -3.40 10.06 -5.33
C HIS A 268 -3.78 8.74 -6.01
N ASN A 269 -3.97 7.71 -5.21
CA ASN A 269 -4.54 6.43 -5.62
C ASN A 269 -5.50 5.90 -4.55
N ILE A 270 -6.46 5.07 -4.98
CA ILE A 270 -7.42 4.42 -4.09
C ILE A 270 -7.42 2.92 -4.37
N TRP A 271 -7.31 2.14 -3.31
CA TRP A 271 -7.36 0.70 -3.36
C TRP A 271 -8.77 0.18 -3.12
N ILE A 272 -9.20 -0.76 -3.95
CA ILE A 272 -10.49 -1.44 -3.85
C ILE A 272 -10.25 -2.85 -3.34
N GLN A 273 -10.98 -3.23 -2.29
CA GLN A 273 -10.88 -4.56 -1.70
C GLN A 273 -11.44 -5.63 -2.64
N THR A 274 -10.60 -6.57 -3.07
CA THR A 274 -10.99 -7.74 -3.87
C THR A 274 -10.52 -9.06 -3.24
N PHE A 275 -10.01 -9.00 -2.02
CA PHE A 275 -9.66 -10.13 -1.18
C PHE A 275 -10.69 -10.29 -0.05
N ASP A 276 -10.76 -11.48 0.51
CA ASP A 276 -11.62 -11.81 1.67
C ASP A 276 -13.10 -11.47 1.49
N ASN A 277 -13.52 -11.25 0.24
CA ASN A 277 -14.90 -10.95 -0.11
C ASN A 277 -15.80 -12.17 0.13
N PRO A 278 -16.86 -12.04 0.93
CA PRO A 278 -17.83 -13.11 1.15
C PRO A 278 -18.63 -13.43 -0.13
N ARG A 279 -19.01 -14.69 -0.28
CA ARG A 279 -19.88 -15.11 -1.37
C ARG A 279 -21.21 -14.34 -1.36
N GLY A 280 -21.60 -13.83 -2.52
CA GLY A 280 -22.85 -13.06 -2.69
C GLY A 280 -22.73 -11.57 -2.38
N GLN A 281 -21.52 -11.08 -2.04
CA GLN A 281 -21.22 -9.67 -1.83
C GLN A 281 -20.26 -9.10 -2.90
N GLU A 282 -20.05 -9.82 -3.98
CA GLU A 282 -19.10 -9.42 -5.04
C GLU A 282 -19.54 -8.15 -5.78
N GLU A 283 -20.84 -7.80 -5.76
CA GLU A 283 -21.35 -6.54 -6.31
C GLU A 283 -20.80 -5.30 -5.58
N ASP A 284 -20.46 -5.43 -4.30
CA ASP A 284 -19.86 -4.35 -3.51
C ASP A 284 -18.56 -3.82 -4.15
N ILE A 285 -17.85 -4.64 -4.92
CA ILE A 285 -16.63 -4.25 -5.65
C ILE A 285 -16.96 -3.19 -6.71
N VAL A 286 -18.03 -3.38 -7.45
CA VAL A 286 -18.49 -2.44 -8.47
C VAL A 286 -18.90 -1.12 -7.82
N VAL A 287 -19.70 -1.22 -6.76
CA VAL A 287 -20.17 -0.07 -5.97
C VAL A 287 -19.00 0.73 -5.38
N ALA A 288 -17.99 0.05 -4.82
CA ALA A 288 -16.81 0.68 -4.24
C ALA A 288 -15.95 1.39 -5.27
N ALA A 289 -15.74 0.78 -6.44
CA ALA A 289 -14.94 1.36 -7.51
C ALA A 289 -15.64 2.59 -8.12
N GLU A 290 -16.95 2.55 -8.33
CA GLU A 290 -17.75 3.71 -8.76
C GLU A 290 -17.68 4.84 -7.72
N ALA A 291 -17.81 4.53 -6.42
CA ALA A 291 -17.70 5.50 -5.33
C ALA A 291 -16.33 6.20 -5.31
N ALA A 292 -15.24 5.44 -5.49
CA ALA A 292 -13.90 6.01 -5.58
C ALA A 292 -13.76 6.95 -6.79
N TYR A 293 -14.28 6.56 -7.96
CA TYR A 293 -14.27 7.39 -9.16
C TYR A 293 -15.08 8.69 -8.96
N ASP A 294 -16.28 8.59 -8.39
CA ASP A 294 -17.18 9.74 -8.13
C ASP A 294 -16.59 10.70 -7.08
N ALA A 295 -15.81 10.18 -6.11
CA ALA A 295 -15.04 11.00 -5.18
C ALA A 295 -13.91 11.81 -5.87
N GLY A 296 -13.56 11.48 -7.12
CA GLY A 296 -12.54 12.17 -7.90
C GLY A 296 -11.24 11.36 -8.09
N ALA A 297 -11.19 10.10 -7.66
CA ALA A 297 -10.01 9.26 -7.89
C ALA A 297 -9.76 9.06 -9.39
N ARG A 298 -8.48 9.12 -9.78
CA ARG A 298 -8.03 8.88 -11.16
C ARG A 298 -6.95 7.78 -11.24
N THR A 299 -6.56 7.21 -10.11
CA THR A 299 -5.82 5.96 -10.03
C THR A 299 -6.58 5.06 -9.07
N ILE A 300 -7.13 3.96 -9.58
CA ILE A 300 -7.96 3.00 -8.82
C ILE A 300 -7.38 1.61 -9.04
N ILE A 301 -7.05 0.93 -7.96
CA ILE A 301 -6.29 -0.32 -7.99
C ILE A 301 -7.03 -1.38 -7.17
N ALA A 302 -7.21 -2.57 -7.71
CA ALA A 302 -7.78 -3.70 -6.99
C ALA A 302 -6.70 -4.44 -6.17
N TRP A 303 -6.99 -4.73 -4.90
CA TRP A 303 -6.14 -5.61 -4.11
C TRP A 303 -6.85 -6.95 -3.94
N GLY A 304 -6.61 -8.01 -4.76
CA GLY A 304 -5.57 -8.12 -5.80
C GLY A 304 -6.15 -8.88 -7.00
N TYR A 305 -5.28 -9.16 -7.97
CA TYR A 305 -5.63 -9.93 -9.15
C TYR A 305 -6.34 -11.23 -8.79
N TYR A 306 -7.41 -11.54 -9.55
CA TYR A 306 -8.22 -12.76 -9.43
C TYR A 306 -8.67 -13.06 -7.98
N GLY A 307 -9.12 -12.00 -7.24
CA GLY A 307 -9.59 -12.13 -5.87
C GLY A 307 -8.54 -12.64 -4.89
N SER A 308 -7.26 -12.35 -5.15
CA SER A 308 -6.12 -12.83 -4.36
C SER A 308 -6.05 -14.36 -4.21
N GLU A 309 -6.42 -15.12 -5.25
CA GLU A 309 -6.56 -16.59 -5.20
C GLU A 309 -5.30 -17.31 -4.67
N SER A 310 -4.12 -16.72 -4.86
CA SER A 310 -2.84 -17.26 -4.39
C SER A 310 -2.60 -17.15 -2.88
N ASN A 311 -3.49 -16.48 -2.14
CA ASN A 311 -3.32 -16.16 -0.72
C ASN A 311 -4.39 -16.82 0.16
N ASP A 312 -4.10 -16.96 1.47
CA ASP A 312 -5.04 -17.50 2.46
C ASP A 312 -6.25 -16.58 2.71
N TYR A 313 -6.12 -15.28 2.43
CA TYR A 313 -7.21 -14.29 2.49
C TYR A 313 -7.90 -14.06 1.13
N ARG A 314 -7.86 -15.08 0.25
CA ARG A 314 -8.56 -15.03 -1.03
C ARG A 314 -10.07 -14.82 -0.85
N ALA A 315 -10.69 -14.19 -1.83
CA ALA A 315 -12.15 -14.08 -1.91
C ALA A 315 -12.83 -15.46 -1.89
N ALA A 316 -14.03 -15.54 -1.35
CA ALA A 316 -14.79 -16.80 -1.29
C ALA A 316 -15.15 -17.38 -2.68
N ASN A 317 -15.17 -16.53 -3.72
CA ASN A 317 -15.32 -16.93 -5.12
C ASN A 317 -14.41 -16.07 -6.02
N PRO A 318 -13.12 -16.44 -6.17
CA PRO A 318 -12.14 -15.63 -6.91
C PRO A 318 -12.56 -15.30 -8.34
N ALA A 319 -13.14 -16.24 -9.08
CA ALA A 319 -13.56 -16.03 -10.46
C ALA A 319 -14.69 -14.99 -10.58
N VAL A 320 -15.69 -15.02 -9.69
CA VAL A 320 -16.76 -14.00 -9.69
C VAL A 320 -16.23 -12.66 -9.23
N THR A 321 -15.37 -12.65 -8.20
CA THR A 321 -14.68 -11.44 -7.73
C THR A 321 -13.90 -10.78 -8.87
N TRP A 322 -13.15 -11.56 -9.66
CA TRP A 322 -12.41 -11.03 -10.81
C TRP A 322 -13.34 -10.51 -11.91
N ALA A 323 -14.39 -11.24 -12.24
CA ALA A 323 -15.40 -10.79 -13.22
C ALA A 323 -16.02 -9.44 -12.80
N LYS A 324 -16.35 -9.26 -11.49
CA LYS A 324 -16.86 -7.99 -10.96
C LYS A 324 -15.81 -6.89 -10.95
N THR A 325 -14.56 -7.22 -10.70
CA THR A 325 -13.45 -6.27 -10.82
C THR A 325 -13.32 -5.76 -12.26
N CYS A 326 -13.33 -6.66 -13.25
CA CYS A 326 -13.28 -6.28 -14.66
C CYS A 326 -14.51 -5.45 -15.08
N GLU A 327 -15.71 -5.81 -14.62
CA GLU A 327 -16.92 -5.02 -14.84
C GLU A 327 -16.78 -3.60 -14.30
N ALA A 328 -16.30 -3.45 -13.06
CA ALA A 328 -16.09 -2.16 -12.41
C ALA A 328 -15.11 -1.29 -13.21
N MET A 329 -13.96 -1.84 -13.60
CA MET A 329 -12.95 -1.12 -14.37
C MET A 329 -13.50 -0.67 -15.74
N GLN A 330 -14.27 -1.52 -16.41
CA GLN A 330 -14.90 -1.17 -17.69
C GLN A 330 -15.94 -0.05 -17.53
N ARG A 331 -16.76 -0.08 -16.48
CA ARG A 331 -17.73 1.00 -16.19
C ARG A 331 -17.03 2.34 -15.96
N ILE A 332 -15.98 2.36 -15.17
CA ILE A 332 -15.19 3.57 -14.90
C ILE A 332 -14.57 4.11 -16.19
N ARG A 333 -14.05 3.26 -17.09
CA ARG A 333 -13.55 3.68 -18.40
C ARG A 333 -14.64 4.35 -19.26
N ASN A 334 -15.84 3.81 -19.23
CA ASN A 334 -16.97 4.39 -19.94
C ASN A 334 -17.36 5.75 -19.36
N PHE A 335 -17.45 5.87 -18.02
CA PHE A 335 -17.72 7.16 -17.36
C PHE A 335 -16.68 8.21 -17.70
N GLU A 336 -15.40 7.87 -17.67
CA GLU A 336 -14.31 8.78 -18.01
C GLU A 336 -14.37 9.22 -19.48
N ARG A 337 -14.62 8.30 -20.41
CA ARG A 337 -14.83 8.62 -21.83
C ARG A 337 -15.99 9.59 -22.02
N ASP A 338 -17.13 9.34 -21.37
CA ASP A 338 -18.32 10.17 -21.50
C ASP A 338 -18.13 11.56 -20.89
N ARG A 339 -17.40 11.66 -19.76
CA ARG A 339 -16.95 12.92 -19.15
C ARG A 339 -16.11 13.73 -20.13
N ILE A 340 -15.08 13.13 -20.71
CA ILE A 340 -14.19 13.79 -21.68
C ILE A 340 -14.97 14.26 -22.91
N LEU A 341 -15.87 13.44 -23.43
CA LEU A 341 -16.71 13.80 -24.59
C LEU A 341 -17.64 14.98 -24.25
N ALA A 342 -18.22 15.01 -23.04
CA ALA A 342 -19.08 16.11 -22.60
C ALA A 342 -18.30 17.43 -22.46
N GLU A 343 -17.09 17.39 -21.94
CA GLU A 343 -16.20 18.54 -21.81
C GLU A 343 -15.77 19.08 -23.18
N ASN A 344 -15.38 18.20 -24.10
CA ASN A 344 -15.01 18.57 -25.45
C ASN A 344 -16.20 19.21 -26.20
N ARG A 345 -17.42 18.66 -26.10
CA ARG A 345 -18.61 19.28 -26.68
C ARG A 345 -18.81 20.70 -26.18
N LYS A 346 -18.72 20.95 -24.87
CA LYS A 346 -18.82 22.29 -24.27
C LYS A 346 -17.77 23.27 -24.81
N LYS A 347 -16.55 22.78 -25.11
CA LYS A 347 -15.45 23.59 -25.65
C LYS A 347 -15.68 24.02 -27.09
N TYR A 348 -16.28 23.18 -27.92
CA TYR A 348 -16.49 23.41 -29.34
C TYR A 348 -17.88 23.97 -29.68
N MET A 349 -18.80 24.09 -28.71
CA MET A 349 -20.12 24.74 -28.87
C MET A 349 -20.13 26.20 -28.40
N LYS A 350 -18.98 26.71 -27.91
CA LYS A 350 -18.73 28.13 -27.64
C LYS A 350 -18.03 28.79 -28.83
#